data_826aa02afc58db9106efc06f85ca45d7
#
_entry.id   826aa02afc58db9106efc06f85ca45d7
#
_cell.length_a   1.000
_cell.length_b   1.000
_cell.length_c   1.000
_cell.angle_alpha   90.00
_cell.angle_beta   90.00
_cell.angle_gamma   90.00
#
_symmetry.space_group_name_H-M   'P 1'
#
loop_
_entity.id
_entity.type
_entity.pdbx_description
1 polymer ?
#
loop_
_entity_poly.entity_id
_entity_poly.type
_entity_poly.pdbx_seq_one_letter_code
_entity_poly.pdbx_strand_id
1 'polypeptide(L)'
;DKEMDIEQCPFLADDNNIKKIKKAKEIIISRMIEPPTLVQLSKEVDISLKKLKQGFKQVYGTSVFSFLIDYKMQVSKRLLSSGEYNVNEVALKVGYSTATHFINAFKKKFGTTPKKYLMTI
;
A
#
# COMPACT_ATOMS: atom_id res chain seq x y z
N ASP A 1 12.18 12.34 10.60
CA ASP A 1 11.50 12.44 10.82
C ASP A 1 10.78 12.34 10.38
N LYS A 2 10.89 12.01 10.31
CA LYS A 2 10.09 12.19 10.14
C LYS A 2 9.01 12.74 10.75
N GLU A 3 9.10 13.46 11.40
CA GLU A 3 7.96 14.08 12.05
C GLU A 3 7.21 14.94 11.05
N MET A 4 5.90 14.78 10.99
CA MET A 4 5.09 15.50 10.04
C MET A 4 5.02 17.00 10.37
N ASP A 5 5.27 17.84 9.38
CA ASP A 5 5.16 19.28 9.55
C ASP A 5 3.77 19.74 9.13
N ILE A 6 2.89 19.86 10.10
CA ILE A 6 1.50 20.23 9.86
C ILE A 6 1.39 21.64 9.30
N GLU A 7 2.33 22.51 9.62
CA GLU A 7 2.30 23.90 9.12
C GLU A 7 2.52 23.99 7.62
N GLN A 8 3.21 22.99 7.04
CA GLN A 8 3.40 22.94 5.60
C GLN A 8 2.18 22.38 4.88
N CYS A 9 1.22 21.84 5.61
CA CYS A 9 0.01 21.31 5.04
C CYS A 9 -1.18 21.71 5.91
N PRO A 10 -1.72 22.94 5.72
CA PRO A 10 -2.80 23.42 6.58
C PRO A 10 -4.02 22.50 6.62
N PHE A 11 -4.25 21.73 5.55
CA PHE A 11 -5.32 20.74 5.52
C PHE A 11 -5.24 19.79 6.72
N LEU A 12 -4.03 19.39 7.11
CA LEU A 12 -3.84 18.44 8.20
C LEU A 12 -3.91 19.06 9.59
N ALA A 13 -4.05 20.40 9.68
CA ALA A 13 -4.27 21.04 10.97
C ALA A 13 -5.63 20.66 11.57
N ASP A 14 -6.55 20.18 10.74
CA ASP A 14 -7.86 19.72 11.18
C ASP A 14 -7.81 18.21 11.43
N ASP A 15 -8.07 17.81 12.68
CA ASP A 15 -8.08 16.39 13.06
C ASP A 15 -9.03 15.57 12.20
N ASN A 16 -10.12 16.18 11.77
CA ASN A 16 -11.11 15.49 10.93
C ASN A 16 -10.49 15.10 9.59
N ASN A 17 -9.63 15.95 9.06
CA ASN A 17 -8.95 15.66 7.80
C ASN A 17 -7.91 14.55 7.96
N ILE A 18 -7.21 14.52 9.09
CA ILE A 18 -6.29 13.42 9.39
C ILE A 18 -7.05 12.11 9.47
N LYS A 19 -8.23 12.11 10.08
CA LYS A 19 -9.07 10.91 10.15
C LYS A 19 -9.48 10.43 8.77
N LYS A 20 -9.76 11.36 7.85
CA LYS A 20 -10.11 11.00 6.47
C LYS A 20 -8.94 10.34 5.75
N ILE A 21 -7.73 10.84 5.97
CA ILE A 21 -6.53 10.24 5.38
C ILE A 21 -6.32 8.83 5.96
N LYS A 22 -6.49 8.64 7.26
CA LYS A 22 -6.37 7.33 7.87
C LYS A 22 -7.43 6.37 7.35
N LYS A 23 -8.64 6.86 7.11
CA LYS A 23 -9.70 6.04 6.52
C LYS A 23 -9.33 5.61 5.10
N ALA A 24 -8.72 6.51 4.33
CA ALA A 24 -8.26 6.17 2.98
C ALA A 24 -7.29 5.00 3.01
N LYS A 25 -6.35 5.01 3.96
CA LYS A 25 -5.42 3.89 4.14
C LYS A 25 -6.17 2.59 4.42
N GLU A 26 -7.15 2.64 5.32
CA GLU A 26 -7.92 1.44 5.66
C GLU A 26 -8.70 0.89 4.48
N ILE A 27 -9.27 1.77 3.66
CA ILE A 27 -10.00 1.36 2.48
C ILE A 27 -9.07 0.67 1.49
N ILE A 28 -7.89 1.24 1.25
CA ILE A 28 -6.90 0.68 0.33
C ILE A 28 -6.46 -0.71 0.80
N ILE A 29 -6.21 -0.86 2.10
CA ILE A 29 -5.81 -2.15 2.65
C ILE A 29 -6.94 -3.17 2.53
N SER A 30 -8.17 -2.77 2.86
CA SER A 30 -9.32 -3.69 2.82
C SER A 30 -9.67 -4.13 1.41
N ARG A 31 -9.32 -3.32 0.41
CA ARG A 31 -9.59 -3.63 -0.99
C ARG A 31 -8.28 -3.80 -1.78
N MET A 32 -7.34 -4.49 -1.18
CA MET A 32 -6.00 -4.66 -1.72
C MET A 32 -5.99 -5.30 -3.11
N ILE A 33 -6.91 -6.23 -3.37
CA ILE A 33 -6.94 -6.97 -4.64
C ILE A 33 -7.50 -6.12 -5.78
N GLU A 34 -8.58 -5.39 -5.51
CA GLU A 34 -9.19 -4.48 -6.48
C GLU A 34 -9.39 -3.12 -5.86
N PRO A 35 -8.30 -2.35 -5.72
CA PRO A 35 -8.38 -1.07 -5.03
C PRO A 35 -9.15 -0.04 -5.85
N PRO A 36 -9.77 0.94 -5.20
CA PRO A 36 -10.40 2.03 -5.91
C PRO A 36 -9.33 2.90 -6.57
N THR A 37 -9.74 3.63 -7.61
CA THR A 37 -8.87 4.66 -8.18
C THR A 37 -8.70 5.78 -7.16
N LEU A 38 -7.70 6.64 -7.36
CA LEU A 38 -7.50 7.77 -6.46
C LEU A 38 -8.71 8.71 -6.45
N VAL A 39 -9.34 8.90 -7.63
CA VAL A 39 -10.54 9.74 -7.71
C VAL A 39 -11.67 9.13 -6.88
N GLN A 40 -11.90 7.82 -7.03
CA GLN A 40 -12.93 7.14 -6.26
C GLN A 40 -12.64 7.21 -4.77
N LEU A 41 -11.37 7.00 -4.38
CA LEU A 41 -10.98 7.04 -2.98
C LEU A 41 -11.20 8.42 -2.39
N SER A 42 -10.85 9.48 -3.13
CA SER A 42 -11.05 10.85 -2.64
C SER A 42 -12.52 11.13 -2.37
N LYS A 43 -13.40 10.61 -3.24
CA LYS A 43 -14.83 10.77 -3.05
C LYS A 43 -15.35 10.00 -1.84
N GLU A 44 -14.84 8.79 -1.62
CA GLU A 44 -15.28 7.98 -0.48
C GLU A 44 -14.91 8.61 0.85
N VAL A 45 -13.79 9.31 0.91
CA VAL A 45 -13.36 9.96 2.15
C VAL A 45 -13.66 11.45 2.18
N ASP A 46 -14.35 11.93 1.14
CA ASP A 46 -14.89 13.30 1.08
C ASP A 46 -13.81 14.38 1.18
N ILE A 47 -12.80 14.28 0.33
CA ILE A 47 -11.77 15.33 0.17
C ILE A 47 -11.40 15.40 -1.30
N SER A 48 -10.74 16.49 -1.70
CA SER A 48 -10.30 16.64 -3.08
C SER A 48 -9.16 15.68 -3.39
N LEU A 49 -8.99 15.36 -4.67
CA LEU A 49 -7.91 14.50 -5.10
C LEU A 49 -6.54 15.06 -4.69
N LYS A 50 -6.37 16.38 -4.85
CA LYS A 50 -5.12 17.03 -4.49
C LYS A 50 -4.82 16.88 -3.01
N LYS A 51 -5.83 17.09 -2.16
CA LYS A 51 -5.66 16.98 -0.72
C LYS A 51 -5.44 15.53 -0.28
N LEU A 52 -6.07 14.58 -0.97
CA LEU A 52 -5.80 13.17 -0.70
C LEU A 52 -4.34 12.85 -0.94
N LYS A 53 -3.80 13.24 -2.11
CA LYS A 53 -2.41 12.95 -2.43
C LYS A 53 -1.44 13.61 -1.46
N GLN A 54 -1.64 14.90 -1.19
CA GLN A 54 -0.74 15.63 -0.30
C GLN A 54 -0.84 15.14 1.12
N GLY A 55 -2.06 14.96 1.61
CA GLY A 55 -2.28 14.53 2.98
C GLY A 55 -1.76 13.11 3.23
N PHE A 56 -1.99 12.21 2.29
CA PHE A 56 -1.52 10.84 2.45
C PHE A 56 0.01 10.81 2.53
N LYS A 57 0.69 11.56 1.66
CA LYS A 57 2.14 11.61 1.69
C LYS A 57 2.66 12.24 2.98
N GLN A 58 1.97 13.28 3.49
CA GLN A 58 2.38 13.90 4.76
C GLN A 58 2.21 12.95 5.94
N VAL A 59 1.10 12.21 5.98
CA VAL A 59 0.84 11.32 7.12
C VAL A 59 1.70 10.05 7.05
N TYR A 60 1.83 9.46 5.88
CA TYR A 60 2.48 8.15 5.73
C TYR A 60 3.84 8.19 5.05
N GLY A 61 4.27 9.35 4.56
CA GLY A 61 5.59 9.49 3.97
C GLY A 61 5.72 8.95 2.55
N THR A 62 4.64 8.47 1.94
CA THR A 62 4.68 7.86 0.62
C THR A 62 3.34 8.06 -0.09
N SER A 63 3.32 7.84 -1.40
CA SER A 63 2.07 7.94 -2.16
C SER A 63 1.14 6.77 -1.82
N VAL A 64 -0.14 6.91 -2.18
CA VAL A 64 -1.13 5.87 -1.95
C VAL A 64 -0.71 4.56 -2.61
N PHE A 65 -0.29 4.60 -3.87
CA PHE A 65 0.06 3.38 -4.59
C PHE A 65 1.35 2.75 -4.08
N SER A 66 2.35 3.56 -3.73
CA SER A 66 3.57 3.02 -3.13
C SER A 66 3.27 2.35 -1.80
N PHE A 67 2.39 2.95 -1.01
CA PHE A 67 1.95 2.34 0.24
C PHE A 67 1.29 0.98 -0.02
N LEU A 68 0.40 0.92 -1.02
CA LEU A 68 -0.31 -0.31 -1.34
C LEU A 68 0.65 -1.40 -1.78
N ILE A 69 1.60 -1.08 -2.65
CA ILE A 69 2.59 -2.06 -3.12
C ILE A 69 3.42 -2.57 -1.95
N ASP A 70 3.88 -1.68 -1.08
CA ASP A 70 4.63 -2.07 0.11
C ASP A 70 3.80 -3.01 0.99
N TYR A 71 2.54 -2.70 1.18
CA TYR A 71 1.65 -3.54 1.99
C TYR A 71 1.47 -4.91 1.36
N LYS A 72 1.23 -4.96 0.04
CA LYS A 72 1.10 -6.24 -0.67
C LYS A 72 2.35 -7.09 -0.51
N MET A 73 3.52 -6.46 -0.60
CA MET A 73 4.78 -7.18 -0.48
C MET A 73 4.98 -7.73 0.93
N GLN A 74 4.62 -6.97 1.95
CA GLN A 74 4.71 -7.46 3.33
C GLN A 74 3.75 -8.64 3.56
N VAL A 75 2.53 -8.55 3.04
CA VAL A 75 1.56 -9.64 3.14
C VAL A 75 2.09 -10.88 2.40
N SER A 76 2.63 -10.68 1.19
CA SER A 76 3.14 -11.79 0.40
C SER A 76 4.27 -12.51 1.11
N LYS A 77 5.14 -11.77 1.78
CA LYS A 77 6.25 -12.35 2.52
C LYS A 77 5.74 -13.26 3.63
N ARG A 78 4.71 -12.82 4.35
CA ARG A 78 4.10 -13.67 5.39
C ARG A 78 3.45 -14.92 4.81
N LEU A 79 2.74 -14.77 3.69
CA LEU A 79 2.09 -15.92 3.06
C LEU A 79 3.10 -16.94 2.55
N LEU A 80 4.19 -16.48 1.94
CA LEU A 80 5.25 -17.37 1.50
C LEU A 80 5.89 -18.09 2.67
N SER A 81 6.17 -17.37 3.75
CA SER A 81 6.82 -17.95 4.94
C SER A 81 5.95 -18.97 5.65
N SER A 82 4.63 -18.90 5.49
CA SER A 82 3.73 -19.85 6.13
C SER A 82 3.87 -21.25 5.56
N GLY A 83 4.37 -21.38 4.33
CA GLY A 83 4.51 -22.69 3.68
C GLY A 83 3.20 -23.24 3.13
N GLU A 84 2.10 -22.51 3.24
CA GLU A 84 0.79 -22.97 2.80
C GLU A 84 0.49 -22.66 1.34
N TYR A 85 1.24 -21.76 0.72
CA TYR A 85 0.96 -21.27 -0.61
C TYR A 85 2.22 -21.25 -1.46
N ASN A 86 2.08 -21.61 -2.74
CA ASN A 86 3.20 -21.43 -3.68
C ASN A 86 3.22 -19.99 -4.20
N VAL A 87 4.27 -19.69 -4.99
CA VAL A 87 4.47 -18.32 -5.49
C VAL A 87 3.29 -17.84 -6.33
N ASN A 88 2.75 -18.71 -7.20
CA ASN A 88 1.62 -18.34 -8.05
C ASN A 88 0.38 -18.03 -7.22
N GLU A 89 0.13 -18.83 -6.18
CA GLU A 89 -1.01 -18.61 -5.30
C GLU A 89 -0.89 -17.29 -4.55
N VAL A 90 0.31 -16.99 -4.04
CA VAL A 90 0.54 -15.75 -3.34
C VAL A 90 0.33 -14.55 -4.27
N ALA A 91 0.82 -14.64 -5.50
CA ALA A 91 0.63 -13.56 -6.47
C ALA A 91 -0.84 -13.21 -6.63
N LEU A 92 -1.69 -14.23 -6.80
CA LEU A 92 -3.13 -14.00 -6.95
C LEU A 92 -3.76 -13.45 -5.67
N LYS A 93 -3.34 -13.95 -4.52
CA LYS A 93 -3.90 -13.51 -3.23
C LYS A 93 -3.62 -12.05 -2.92
N VAL A 94 -2.51 -11.51 -3.42
CA VAL A 94 -2.20 -10.09 -3.18
C VAL A 94 -2.60 -9.21 -4.35
N GLY A 95 -3.30 -9.79 -5.35
CA GLY A 95 -3.93 -8.98 -6.38
C GLY A 95 -3.14 -8.80 -7.67
N TYR A 96 -2.15 -9.65 -7.93
CA TYR A 96 -1.44 -9.63 -9.21
C TYR A 96 -2.10 -10.62 -10.17
N SER A 97 -2.28 -10.20 -11.42
CA SER A 97 -2.90 -11.08 -12.42
C SER A 97 -1.93 -12.14 -12.94
N THR A 98 -0.63 -11.91 -12.84
CA THR A 98 0.37 -12.87 -13.26
C THR A 98 1.48 -12.98 -12.22
N ALA A 99 2.09 -14.16 -12.16
CA ALA A 99 3.22 -14.38 -11.25
C ALA A 99 4.42 -13.52 -11.66
N THR A 100 4.60 -13.27 -12.95
CA THR A 100 5.73 -12.49 -13.44
C THR A 100 5.74 -11.08 -12.84
N HIS A 101 4.60 -10.40 -12.87
CA HIS A 101 4.50 -9.06 -12.30
C HIS A 101 4.75 -9.07 -10.80
N PHE A 102 4.23 -10.08 -10.12
CA PHE A 102 4.46 -10.21 -8.68
C PHE A 102 5.94 -10.44 -8.37
N ILE A 103 6.59 -11.34 -9.10
CA ILE A 103 8.00 -11.66 -8.89
C ILE A 103 8.87 -10.41 -9.08
N ASN A 104 8.57 -9.63 -10.12
CA ASN A 104 9.32 -8.40 -10.37
C ASN A 104 9.13 -7.38 -9.25
N ALA A 105 7.89 -7.22 -8.77
CA ALA A 105 7.60 -6.30 -7.66
C ALA A 105 8.30 -6.76 -6.38
N PHE A 106 8.26 -8.06 -6.09
CA PHE A 106 8.90 -8.63 -4.90
C PHE A 106 10.41 -8.39 -4.94
N LYS A 107 11.03 -8.67 -6.10
CA LYS A 107 12.48 -8.48 -6.26
C LYS A 107 12.86 -7.00 -6.11
N LYS A 108 12.04 -6.11 -6.67
CA LYS A 108 12.31 -4.68 -6.54
C LYS A 108 12.25 -4.22 -5.10
N LYS A 109 11.31 -4.77 -4.32
CA LYS A 109 11.14 -4.37 -2.92
C LYS A 109 12.20 -4.99 -2.00
N PHE A 110 12.48 -6.28 -2.18
CA PHE A 110 13.31 -7.03 -1.23
C PHE A 110 14.69 -7.41 -1.75
N GLY A 111 14.99 -7.11 -3.02
CA GLY A 111 16.29 -7.42 -3.60
C GLY A 111 16.50 -8.88 -3.97
N THR A 112 15.49 -9.72 -3.79
CA THR A 112 15.58 -11.15 -4.11
C THR A 112 14.23 -11.64 -4.63
N THR A 113 14.24 -12.74 -5.39
CA THR A 113 12.99 -13.32 -5.88
C THR A 113 12.29 -14.08 -4.76
N PRO A 114 10.97 -14.30 -4.88
CA PRO A 114 10.26 -15.10 -3.87
C PRO A 114 10.87 -16.49 -3.67
N LYS A 115 11.27 -17.15 -4.77
CA LYS A 115 11.86 -18.47 -4.68
C LYS A 115 13.17 -18.44 -3.90
N LYS A 116 14.03 -17.47 -4.19
CA LYS A 116 15.30 -17.34 -3.47
C LYS A 116 15.07 -16.98 -2.01
N TYR A 117 14.08 -16.13 -1.74
CA TYR A 117 13.73 -15.78 -0.38
C TYR A 117 13.36 -17.03 0.42
N LEU A 118 12.55 -17.92 -0.17
CA LEU A 118 12.13 -19.14 0.52
C LEU A 118 13.31 -20.05 0.82
N MET A 119 14.39 -19.97 0.04
CA MET A 119 15.57 -20.80 0.28
C MET A 119 16.42 -20.28 1.45
N THR A 120 16.15 -19.08 1.95
CA THR A 120 16.92 -18.48 3.04
C THR A 120 16.24 -18.58 4.40
N ILE A 121 15.00 -19.06 4.46
CA ILE A 121 14.27 -19.13 5.73
C ILE A 121 14.16 -20.57 6.24
#